data_21b5017b650d34e61c3921e7c57014bf
#
_entry.id   21b5017b650d34e61c3921e7c57014bf
#
_cell.length_a   1.000
_cell.length_b   1.000
_cell.length_c   1.000
_cell.angle_alpha   90.00
_cell.angle_beta   90.00
_cell.angle_gamma   90.00
#
_symmetry.space_group_name_H-M   'P 1'
#
loop_
_entity.id
_entity.type
_entity.pdbx_description
1 polymer ?
#
loop_
_entity_poly.entity_id
_entity_poly.type
_entity_poly.pdbx_seq_one_letter_code
_entity_poly.pdbx_strand_id
1 'polypeptide(L)'
;MAEVTFELFGETSEGKEVQECTLKAGEYTAKVLTFGGTLRSFMVPAKEGIRDIVLGCDSVEKYEEQSRTNYFGATVGRVANRITQASFELNGKIYTLVANNQGVNCLHGGINGFNRAVWEAREENGALVLTHTSPD
;
A
#
# COMPACT_ATOMS: atom_id res chain seq x y z
N MET A 1 22.31 -10.96 2.80
CA MET A 1 20.85 -10.94 3.07
C MET A 1 20.49 -9.54 3.50
N ALA A 2 19.28 -9.09 3.25
CA ALA A 2 18.85 -7.79 3.76
C ALA A 2 18.62 -7.87 5.29
N GLU A 3 18.89 -6.77 5.98
CA GLU A 3 18.47 -6.56 7.35
C GLU A 3 17.05 -5.96 7.33
N VAL A 4 16.15 -6.53 8.13
CA VAL A 4 14.76 -6.07 8.24
C VAL A 4 14.51 -5.62 9.68
N THR A 5 14.05 -4.38 9.86
CA THR A 5 13.68 -3.80 11.15
C THR A 5 12.28 -3.20 11.10
N PHE A 6 11.64 -3.09 12.27
CA PHE A 6 10.28 -2.60 12.43
C PHE A 6 10.24 -1.50 13.47
N GLU A 7 9.51 -0.43 13.19
CA GLU A 7 9.27 0.65 14.13
C GLU A 7 7.83 1.18 14.00
N LEU A 8 7.29 1.73 15.07
CA LEU A 8 5.98 2.36 15.02
C LEU A 8 6.07 3.64 14.17
N PHE A 9 5.24 3.72 13.13
CA PHE A 9 5.13 4.91 12.29
C PHE A 9 3.98 5.84 12.73
N GLY A 10 2.90 5.26 13.26
CA GLY A 10 1.74 5.99 13.74
C GLY A 10 0.51 5.10 13.85
N GLU A 11 -0.66 5.73 13.91
CA GLU A 11 -1.94 5.05 14.01
C GLU A 11 -2.90 5.59 12.94
N THR A 12 -3.78 4.72 12.44
CA THR A 12 -4.87 5.13 11.56
C THR A 12 -5.94 5.90 12.33
N SER A 13 -6.84 6.58 11.61
CA SER A 13 -8.01 7.23 12.20
C SER A 13 -8.95 6.27 12.96
N GLU A 14 -8.82 4.97 12.71
CA GLU A 14 -9.53 3.88 13.42
C GLU A 14 -8.74 3.33 14.63
N GLY A 15 -7.57 3.90 14.95
CA GLY A 15 -6.72 3.47 16.06
C GLY A 15 -5.93 2.18 15.81
N LYS A 16 -5.69 1.83 14.54
CA LYS A 16 -4.83 0.69 14.18
C LYS A 16 -3.39 1.16 14.06
N GLU A 17 -2.48 0.48 14.75
CA GLU A 17 -1.05 0.74 14.64
C GLU A 17 -0.53 0.46 13.24
N VAL A 18 0.31 1.36 12.73
CA VAL A 18 1.01 1.25 11.46
C VAL A 18 2.50 1.18 11.72
N GLN A 19 3.14 0.13 11.24
CA GLN A 19 4.58 -0.03 11.33
C GLN A 19 5.27 0.44 10.05
N GLU A 20 6.45 1.03 10.20
CA GLU A 20 7.43 1.20 9.13
C GLU A 20 8.42 0.03 9.19
N CYS A 21 8.50 -0.71 8.11
CA CYS A 21 9.42 -1.82 7.93
C CYS A 21 10.59 -1.34 7.08
N THR A 22 11.79 -1.32 7.63
CA THR A 22 13.01 -0.91 6.92
C THR A 22 13.78 -2.15 6.46
N LEU A 23 14.05 -2.23 5.15
CA LEU A 23 14.90 -3.25 4.54
C LEU A 23 16.19 -2.58 4.09
N LYS A 24 17.33 -3.07 4.59
CA LYS A 24 18.65 -2.54 4.23
C LYS A 24 19.53 -3.63 3.60
N ALA A 25 20.05 -3.33 2.42
CA ALA A 25 20.96 -4.22 1.68
C ALA A 25 22.07 -3.39 1.03
N GLY A 26 23.26 -3.38 1.65
CA GLY A 26 24.38 -2.54 1.21
C GLY A 26 24.01 -1.05 1.30
N GLU A 27 24.12 -0.34 0.19
CA GLU A 27 23.78 1.09 0.10
C GLU A 27 22.30 1.37 -0.21
N TYR A 28 21.49 0.31 -0.41
CA TYR A 28 20.07 0.43 -0.70
C TYR A 28 19.25 0.30 0.57
N THR A 29 18.26 1.16 0.73
CA THR A 29 17.31 1.09 1.85
C THR A 29 15.90 1.31 1.33
N ALA A 30 15.01 0.34 1.57
CA ALA A 30 13.59 0.47 1.30
C ALA A 30 12.82 0.59 2.62
N LYS A 31 11.79 1.45 2.65
CA LYS A 31 10.87 1.60 3.77
C LYS A 31 9.46 1.31 3.30
N VAL A 32 8.81 0.38 3.96
CA VAL A 32 7.46 -0.09 3.62
C VAL A 32 6.55 0.04 4.83
N LEU A 33 5.37 0.60 4.64
CA LEU A 33 4.37 0.70 5.70
C LEU A 33 3.44 -0.51 5.68
N THR A 34 3.01 -0.94 6.86
CA THR A 34 1.94 -1.93 6.98
C THR A 34 0.59 -1.38 6.49
N PHE A 35 0.37 -0.07 6.52
CA PHE A 35 -0.79 0.55 5.89
C PHE A 35 -0.67 0.48 4.37
N GLY A 36 -1.55 -0.30 3.74
CA GLY A 36 -1.62 -0.48 2.30
C GLY A 36 -0.45 -1.26 1.69
N GLY A 37 0.42 -1.89 2.48
CA GLY A 37 1.67 -2.47 1.97
C GLY A 37 2.46 -1.45 1.15
N THR A 38 2.55 -0.21 1.64
CA THR A 38 2.96 0.97 0.87
C THR A 38 4.47 1.14 0.86
N LEU A 39 5.09 1.17 -0.31
CA LEU A 39 6.48 1.61 -0.47
C LEU A 39 6.54 3.12 -0.20
N ARG A 40 7.12 3.49 0.95
CA ARG A 40 7.20 4.87 1.42
C ARG A 40 8.47 5.59 0.98
N SER A 41 9.59 4.86 0.93
CA SER A 41 10.90 5.40 0.62
C SER A 41 11.76 4.33 -0.05
N PHE A 42 12.58 4.73 -1.00
CA PHE A 42 13.62 3.87 -1.55
C PHE A 42 14.89 4.69 -1.81
N MET A 43 15.84 4.52 -0.91
CA MET A 43 17.13 5.19 -0.96
C MET A 43 18.07 4.41 -1.86
N VAL A 44 18.62 5.09 -2.86
CA VAL A 44 19.54 4.49 -3.84
C VAL A 44 20.81 5.33 -4.00
N PRO A 45 21.97 4.71 -4.32
CA PRO A 45 23.16 5.44 -4.71
C PRO A 45 22.92 6.24 -5.99
N ALA A 46 23.31 7.50 -5.98
CA ALA A 46 23.24 8.41 -7.11
C ALA A 46 24.59 9.15 -7.29
N LYS A 47 24.74 9.88 -8.39
CA LYS A 47 25.98 10.62 -8.69
C LYS A 47 26.40 11.58 -7.58
N GLU A 48 25.45 12.16 -6.87
CA GLU A 48 25.65 13.16 -5.82
C GLU A 48 25.37 12.64 -4.40
N GLY A 49 25.49 11.31 -4.17
CA GLY A 49 25.20 10.66 -2.90
C GLY A 49 23.89 9.84 -2.91
N ILE A 50 23.42 9.47 -1.73
CA ILE A 50 22.19 8.67 -1.60
C ILE A 50 20.95 9.56 -1.83
N ARG A 51 20.01 9.07 -2.64
CA ARG A 51 18.73 9.77 -2.92
C ARG A 51 17.54 8.87 -2.67
N ASP A 52 16.48 9.46 -2.12
CA ASP A 52 15.15 8.85 -2.14
C ASP A 52 14.50 9.09 -3.49
N ILE A 53 14.03 8.01 -4.12
CA ILE A 53 13.37 8.04 -5.43
C ILE A 53 11.86 7.79 -5.36
N VAL A 54 11.29 7.74 -4.15
CA VAL A 54 9.86 7.52 -3.93
C VAL A 54 9.21 8.80 -3.39
N LEU A 55 8.08 9.17 -3.96
CA LEU A 55 7.24 10.23 -3.44
C LEU A 55 6.40 9.70 -2.28
N GLY A 56 6.92 9.83 -1.05
CA GLY A 56 6.28 9.38 0.18
C GLY A 56 5.65 10.50 1.00
N CYS A 57 4.87 10.13 2.01
CA CYS A 57 4.29 11.04 3.00
C CYS A 57 4.95 10.86 4.38
N ASP A 58 4.79 11.86 5.27
CA ASP A 58 5.45 11.92 6.56
C ASP A 58 4.60 11.35 7.70
N SER A 59 3.32 11.06 7.47
CA SER A 59 2.41 10.58 8.51
C SER A 59 1.35 9.63 7.96
N VAL A 60 0.76 8.81 8.84
CA VAL A 60 -0.36 7.91 8.51
C VAL A 60 -1.56 8.71 8.02
N GLU A 61 -1.87 9.84 8.65
CA GLU A 61 -2.98 10.71 8.28
C GLU A 61 -2.89 11.15 6.81
N LYS A 62 -1.71 11.60 6.36
CA LYS A 62 -1.48 11.96 4.95
C LYS A 62 -1.64 10.78 4.01
N TYR A 63 -1.24 9.57 4.44
CA TYR A 63 -1.48 8.36 3.65
C TYR A 63 -2.95 7.99 3.60
N GLU A 64 -3.71 8.13 4.68
CA GLU A 64 -5.15 7.91 4.67
C GLU A 64 -5.87 8.88 3.73
N GLU A 65 -5.45 10.15 3.70
CA GLU A 65 -5.99 11.17 2.81
C GLU A 65 -5.68 10.85 1.34
N GLN A 66 -4.39 10.68 0.99
CA GLN A 66 -3.98 10.43 -0.40
C GLN A 66 -4.42 9.06 -0.93
N SER A 67 -4.64 8.06 -0.07
CA SER A 67 -5.06 6.71 -0.47
C SER A 67 -6.41 6.65 -1.18
N ARG A 68 -7.18 7.73 -1.14
CA ARG A 68 -8.48 7.85 -1.83
C ARG A 68 -8.35 8.37 -3.26
N THR A 69 -7.23 8.99 -3.60
CA THR A 69 -7.06 9.73 -4.87
C THR A 69 -5.81 9.35 -5.64
N ASN A 70 -4.68 9.20 -4.96
CA ASN A 70 -3.36 9.12 -5.61
C ASN A 70 -2.71 7.73 -5.57
N TYR A 71 -2.98 6.93 -4.55
CA TYR A 71 -2.46 5.57 -4.38
C TYR A 71 -0.91 5.46 -4.39
N PHE A 72 -0.18 6.51 -4.02
CA PHE A 72 1.28 6.55 -4.08
C PHE A 72 1.93 5.41 -3.28
N GLY A 73 2.75 4.60 -3.97
CA GLY A 73 3.48 3.48 -3.39
C GLY A 73 2.63 2.31 -2.90
N ALA A 74 1.30 2.40 -2.94
CA ALA A 74 0.41 1.44 -2.34
C ALA A 74 0.31 0.11 -3.12
N THR A 75 0.07 -0.99 -2.40
CA THR A 75 -0.36 -2.24 -2.99
C THR A 75 -1.83 -2.18 -3.30
N VAL A 76 -2.20 -2.25 -4.59
CA VAL A 76 -3.60 -2.15 -5.02
C VAL A 76 -4.23 -3.53 -5.25
N GLY A 77 -5.49 -3.64 -4.89
CA GLY A 77 -6.24 -4.90 -5.00
C GLY A 77 -7.66 -4.79 -4.43
N ARG A 78 -8.50 -5.84 -4.68
CA ARG A 78 -8.14 -7.11 -5.36
C ARG A 78 -7.79 -6.92 -6.84
N VAL A 79 -8.50 -6.04 -7.55
CA VAL A 79 -8.28 -5.77 -8.98
C VAL A 79 -7.59 -4.42 -9.14
N ALA A 80 -6.48 -4.40 -9.85
CA ALA A 80 -5.78 -3.16 -10.18
C ALA A 80 -6.46 -2.47 -11.38
N ASN A 81 -6.34 -1.14 -11.42
CA ASN A 81 -6.92 -0.28 -12.43
C ASN A 81 -8.46 -0.31 -12.43
N ARG A 82 -9.12 -0.09 -13.55
CA ARG A 82 -10.56 0.20 -13.62
C ARG A 82 -11.40 -0.99 -14.06
N ILE A 83 -12.54 -1.15 -13.37
CA ILE A 83 -13.68 -1.92 -13.85
C ILE A 83 -14.71 -0.93 -14.34
N THR A 84 -14.94 -0.90 -15.64
CA THR A 84 -15.85 0.05 -16.31
C THR A 84 -17.28 -0.09 -15.78
N GLN A 85 -17.94 1.05 -15.58
CA GLN A 85 -19.31 1.15 -15.03
C GLN A 85 -19.47 0.47 -13.64
N ALA A 86 -18.34 0.24 -12.94
CA ALA A 86 -18.31 -0.41 -11.63
C ALA A 86 -19.19 -1.68 -11.57
N SER A 87 -19.20 -2.47 -12.64
CA SER A 87 -19.97 -3.72 -12.69
C SER A 87 -19.36 -4.72 -13.65
N PHE A 88 -19.62 -6.00 -13.40
CA PHE A 88 -19.26 -7.09 -14.30
C PHE A 88 -20.26 -8.23 -14.18
N GLU A 89 -20.35 -9.04 -15.23
CA GLU A 89 -21.15 -10.25 -15.22
C GLU A 89 -20.25 -11.47 -15.05
N LEU A 90 -20.65 -12.39 -14.18
CA LEU A 90 -20.00 -13.69 -14.00
C LEU A 90 -21.05 -14.76 -13.79
N ASN A 91 -21.02 -15.81 -14.60
CA ASN A 91 -21.96 -16.95 -14.55
C ASN A 91 -23.44 -16.51 -14.59
N GLY A 92 -23.76 -15.53 -15.42
CA GLY A 92 -25.13 -15.02 -15.58
C GLY A 92 -25.63 -14.13 -14.42
N LYS A 93 -24.75 -13.80 -13.47
CA LYS A 93 -25.04 -12.87 -12.36
C LYS A 93 -24.25 -11.59 -12.53
N ILE A 94 -24.95 -10.45 -12.39
CA ILE A 94 -24.31 -9.12 -12.41
C ILE A 94 -23.86 -8.79 -10.99
N TYR A 95 -22.59 -8.39 -10.86
CA TYR A 95 -21.97 -7.90 -9.65
C TYR A 95 -21.76 -6.40 -9.78
N THR A 96 -22.35 -5.63 -8.86
CA THR A 96 -22.19 -4.18 -8.79
C THR A 96 -21.16 -3.83 -7.74
N LEU A 97 -20.20 -2.98 -8.11
CA LEU A 97 -19.10 -2.50 -7.28
C LEU A 97 -19.32 -1.03 -6.91
N VAL A 98 -18.48 -0.53 -6.01
CA VAL A 98 -18.49 0.90 -5.69
C VAL A 98 -17.85 1.72 -6.81
N ALA A 99 -18.51 2.78 -7.25
CA ALA A 99 -18.02 3.69 -8.29
C ALA A 99 -17.14 4.79 -7.68
N ASN A 100 -15.96 4.42 -7.17
CA ASN A 100 -15.03 5.34 -6.50
C ASN A 100 -14.19 6.22 -7.45
N ASN A 101 -14.31 6.01 -8.76
CA ASN A 101 -13.60 6.81 -9.75
C ASN A 101 -14.59 7.55 -10.65
N GLN A 102 -14.68 8.88 -10.46
CA GLN A 102 -15.57 9.79 -11.18
C GLN A 102 -17.07 9.42 -11.09
N GLY A 103 -17.46 8.66 -10.07
CA GLY A 103 -18.85 8.18 -9.95
C GLY A 103 -19.28 7.15 -11.00
N VAL A 104 -18.36 6.64 -11.80
CA VAL A 104 -18.65 5.74 -12.93
C VAL A 104 -17.93 4.40 -12.80
N ASN A 105 -16.63 4.42 -12.54
CA ASN A 105 -15.81 3.21 -12.54
C ASN A 105 -15.42 2.77 -11.13
N CYS A 106 -15.17 1.47 -10.94
CA CYS A 106 -14.45 0.98 -9.78
C CYS A 106 -12.96 1.02 -10.07
N LEU A 107 -12.18 1.67 -9.21
CA LEU A 107 -10.72 1.83 -9.34
C LEU A 107 -10.03 1.17 -8.16
N HIS A 108 -9.01 0.34 -8.45
CA HIS A 108 -8.06 -0.21 -7.48
C HIS A 108 -8.71 -0.91 -6.27
N GLY A 109 -9.81 -1.65 -6.49
CA GLY A 109 -10.48 -2.39 -5.44
C GLY A 109 -11.53 -1.58 -4.67
N GLY A 110 -11.81 -0.34 -5.08
CA GLY A 110 -12.86 0.49 -4.50
C GLY A 110 -12.42 1.28 -3.27
N ILE A 111 -13.37 1.63 -2.39
CA ILE A 111 -13.12 2.50 -1.23
C ILE A 111 -12.26 1.80 -0.17
N ASN A 112 -12.47 0.50 0.04
CA ASN A 112 -11.78 -0.32 1.02
C ASN A 112 -10.86 -1.34 0.33
N GLY A 113 -10.09 -0.88 -0.65
CA GLY A 113 -9.10 -1.71 -1.33
C GLY A 113 -7.89 -2.06 -0.45
N PHE A 114 -6.99 -2.87 -0.98
CA PHE A 114 -5.78 -3.32 -0.28
C PHE A 114 -4.87 -2.18 0.17
N ASN A 115 -4.91 -1.06 -0.53
CA ASN A 115 -4.18 0.17 -0.23
C ASN A 115 -4.60 0.87 1.06
N ARG A 116 -5.70 0.46 1.66
CA ARG A 116 -6.22 1.02 2.92
C ARG A 116 -6.24 0.00 4.07
N ALA A 117 -5.94 -1.25 3.79
CA ALA A 117 -5.82 -2.27 4.82
C ALA A 117 -4.51 -2.08 5.61
N VAL A 118 -4.53 -2.39 6.90
CA VAL A 118 -3.30 -2.57 7.68
C VAL A 118 -2.91 -4.04 7.58
N TRP A 119 -1.73 -4.30 7.02
CA TRP A 119 -1.19 -5.63 6.77
C TRP A 119 -0.37 -6.10 7.96
N GLU A 120 -0.35 -7.39 8.20
CA GLU A 120 0.59 -7.99 9.14
C GLU A 120 1.96 -8.09 8.48
N ALA A 121 3.01 -7.74 9.23
CA ALA A 121 4.38 -7.75 8.75
C ALA A 121 5.24 -8.71 9.58
N ARG A 122 6.12 -9.46 8.91
CA ARG A 122 7.14 -10.28 9.55
C ARG A 122 8.41 -10.36 8.70
N GLU A 123 9.52 -10.60 9.36
CA GLU A 123 10.77 -10.97 8.68
C GLU A 123 10.81 -12.48 8.47
N GLU A 124 11.24 -12.92 7.29
CA GLU A 124 11.43 -14.32 6.97
C GLU A 124 12.64 -14.51 6.04
N ASN A 125 13.71 -15.08 6.56
CA ASN A 125 14.96 -15.37 5.82
C ASN A 125 15.56 -14.13 5.11
N GLY A 126 15.53 -12.96 5.74
CA GLY A 126 16.01 -11.70 5.18
C GLY A 126 15.04 -11.03 4.20
N ALA A 127 13.81 -11.51 4.15
CA ALA A 127 12.72 -10.89 3.39
C ALA A 127 11.66 -10.28 4.31
N LEU A 128 11.08 -9.16 3.91
CA LEU A 128 9.84 -8.65 4.50
C LEU A 128 8.65 -9.39 3.88
N VAL A 129 7.87 -10.04 4.70
CA VAL A 129 6.62 -10.68 4.30
C VAL A 129 5.44 -9.90 4.85
N LEU A 130 4.57 -9.42 3.96
CA LEU A 130 3.32 -8.74 4.30
C LEU A 130 2.14 -9.67 4.00
N THR A 131 1.24 -9.81 4.96
CA THR A 131 0.06 -10.67 4.85
C THR A 131 -1.20 -9.86 5.11
N HIS A 132 -2.20 -10.04 4.26
CA HIS A 132 -3.54 -9.48 4.43
C HIS A 132 -4.58 -10.51 4.02
N THR A 133 -5.56 -10.74 4.88
CA THR A 133 -6.73 -11.57 4.56
C THR A 133 -7.86 -10.67 4.10
N SER A 134 -8.22 -10.78 2.83
CA SER A 134 -9.35 -10.05 2.27
C SER A 134 -10.62 -10.89 2.47
N PRO A 135 -11.62 -10.40 3.23
CA PRO A 135 -12.90 -11.10 3.38
C PRO A 135 -13.68 -11.11 2.05
N ASP A 136 -14.59 -12.08 1.93
CA ASP A 136 -15.51 -12.17 0.79
C ASP A 136 -16.60 -11.08 0.83
#